data_1cd59a3221dcf1ef0a5e7833f4212945
#
_entry.id   1cd59a3221dcf1ef0a5e7833f4212945
#
_cell.length_a   1.000
_cell.length_b   1.000
_cell.length_c   1.000
_cell.angle_alpha   90.00
_cell.angle_beta   90.00
_cell.angle_gamma   90.00
#
_symmetry.space_group_name_H-M   'P 1'
#
loop_
_entity.id
_entity.type
_entity.pdbx_description
1 polymer ?
#
loop_
_entity_poly.entity_id
_entity_poly.type
_entity_poly.pdbx_seq_one_letter_code
_entity_poly.pdbx_strand_id
1 'polypeptide(L)'
;RAQPSTWARPIRPRHTLSWAPWLAHQAAASVDDRVVTAVVNLGAGSGGYDRAFSQPASFDSLLSQIEREVSGSARATSARHVTLVGFSAGHGAVRAILRTPRHFARIQAVILIDGMHTSYIPEGIVLDRGGTIDTTNLVAFAHFARAAIRGEKRFVVTHSEIFPGTFVSTTESADWLLRSVGLKRSPVLRWGPRGTQQLSEARARGFELLGFAGNSAPDHIDQLHAMPELLAWVLKP
;
A
#
# COMPACT_ATOMS: atom_id res chain seq x y z
N ARG A 1 -11.56 35.59 -6.73
CA ARG A 1 -10.47 34.99 -5.90
C ARG A 1 -11.14 34.07 -4.89
N ALA A 2 -11.17 32.77 -5.18
CA ALA A 2 -11.66 31.75 -4.23
C ALA A 2 -10.56 31.51 -3.16
N GLN A 3 -10.94 31.55 -1.89
CA GLN A 3 -10.04 31.22 -0.79
C GLN A 3 -9.78 29.69 -0.82
N PRO A 4 -8.56 29.24 -0.49
CA PRO A 4 -8.28 27.82 -0.37
C PRO A 4 -9.09 27.24 0.80
N SER A 5 -9.81 26.16 0.52
CA SER A 5 -10.63 25.41 1.48
C SER A 5 -9.74 24.86 2.61
N THR A 6 -10.06 25.23 3.83
CA THR A 6 -9.44 24.78 5.09
C THR A 6 -9.83 23.33 5.41
N TRP A 7 -9.27 22.36 4.71
CA TRP A 7 -9.55 20.95 4.95
C TRP A 7 -8.29 20.19 5.34
N ALA A 8 -7.94 20.23 6.57
CA ALA A 8 -7.22 19.20 7.33
C ALA A 8 -6.97 19.68 8.76
N ARG A 9 -7.90 19.53 9.66
CA ARG A 9 -7.53 19.45 11.08
C ARG A 9 -7.13 18.00 11.35
N PRO A 10 -5.83 17.72 11.55
CA PRO A 10 -5.42 16.40 11.96
C PRO A 10 -5.93 16.12 13.37
N ILE A 11 -6.62 15.00 13.56
CA ILE A 11 -6.78 14.40 14.88
C ILE A 11 -5.35 14.11 15.35
N ARG A 12 -4.86 14.85 16.35
CA ARG A 12 -3.52 14.70 16.90
C ARG A 12 -3.42 13.46 17.77
N PRO A 13 -2.74 12.38 17.35
CA PRO A 13 -2.08 11.50 18.29
C PRO A 13 -0.74 12.13 18.69
N ARG A 14 -0.44 12.11 19.96
CA ARG A 14 0.87 12.50 20.48
C ARG A 14 1.90 11.50 19.97
N HIS A 15 3.00 12.03 19.37
CA HIS A 15 4.22 11.37 18.93
C HIS A 15 4.16 10.57 17.61
N THR A 16 5.02 11.02 16.72
CA THR A 16 5.70 10.43 15.56
C THR A 16 5.18 10.79 14.16
N LEU A 17 6.12 11.34 13.36
CA LEU A 17 6.08 11.58 11.91
C LEU A 17 4.90 12.45 11.42
N SER A 18 4.92 13.71 11.78
CA SER A 18 3.92 14.72 11.34
C SER A 18 3.96 15.05 9.84
N TRP A 19 4.92 14.53 9.09
CA TRP A 19 5.11 14.79 7.66
C TRP A 19 4.41 13.77 6.72
N ALA A 20 4.12 12.55 7.16
CA ALA A 20 3.48 11.54 6.31
C ALA A 20 2.07 11.93 5.82
N PRO A 21 1.19 12.55 6.65
CA PRO A 21 -0.09 13.07 6.17
C PRO A 21 0.06 14.16 5.11
N TRP A 22 1.02 15.05 5.29
CA TRP A 22 1.31 16.13 4.35
C TRP A 22 1.82 15.58 3.00
N LEU A 23 2.73 14.61 3.04
CA LEU A 23 3.24 13.96 1.83
C LEU A 23 2.11 13.27 1.04
N ALA A 24 1.25 12.51 1.72
CA ALA A 24 0.12 11.85 1.08
C ALA A 24 -0.86 12.84 0.45
N HIS A 25 -1.14 13.95 1.15
CA HIS A 25 -1.99 15.01 0.62
C HIS A 25 -1.36 15.67 -0.62
N GLN A 26 -0.08 16.05 -0.55
CA GLN A 26 0.62 16.63 -1.70
C GLN A 26 0.68 15.66 -2.89
N ALA A 27 0.96 14.38 -2.62
CA ALA A 27 0.99 13.35 -3.64
C ALA A 27 -0.34 13.26 -4.38
N ALA A 28 -1.46 13.22 -3.65
CA ALA A 28 -2.79 13.15 -4.24
C ALA A 28 -3.15 14.43 -5.01
N ALA A 29 -2.92 15.59 -4.42
CA ALA A 29 -3.19 16.89 -5.04
C ALA A 29 -2.38 17.14 -6.33
N SER A 30 -1.18 16.57 -6.42
CA SER A 30 -0.36 16.66 -7.64
C SER A 30 -0.90 15.84 -8.82
N VAL A 31 -1.79 14.88 -8.55
CA VAL A 31 -2.37 14.01 -9.56
C VAL A 31 -3.72 14.51 -10.05
N ASP A 32 -4.62 14.83 -9.14
CA ASP A 32 -5.98 15.31 -9.44
C ASP A 32 -6.52 16.04 -8.20
N ASP A 33 -7.03 17.25 -8.37
CA ASP A 33 -7.62 18.08 -7.31
C ASP A 33 -8.94 17.52 -6.75
N ARG A 34 -9.54 16.55 -7.46
CA ARG A 34 -10.75 15.83 -7.02
C ARG A 34 -10.45 14.63 -6.11
N VAL A 35 -9.18 14.32 -5.87
CA VAL A 35 -8.78 13.21 -5.00
C VAL A 35 -8.85 13.64 -3.54
N VAL A 36 -9.66 12.94 -2.77
CA VAL A 36 -9.73 13.08 -1.32
C VAL A 36 -8.78 12.08 -0.68
N THR A 37 -7.93 12.58 0.22
CA THR A 37 -6.95 11.75 0.92
C THR A 37 -7.33 11.63 2.40
N ALA A 38 -7.45 10.39 2.88
CA ALA A 38 -7.55 10.08 4.30
C ALA A 38 -6.30 9.33 4.75
N VAL A 39 -5.61 9.83 5.75
CA VAL A 39 -4.40 9.22 6.28
C VAL A 39 -4.67 8.60 7.63
N VAL A 40 -4.41 7.29 7.74
CA VAL A 40 -4.49 6.52 8.98
C VAL A 40 -3.07 6.22 9.46
N ASN A 41 -2.73 6.71 10.65
CA ASN A 41 -1.45 6.44 11.28
C ASN A 41 -1.68 5.80 12.67
N LEU A 42 -1.32 4.51 12.79
CA LEU A 42 -1.44 3.73 14.03
C LEU A 42 -0.07 3.36 14.63
N GLY A 43 0.99 4.05 14.18
CA GLY A 43 2.35 3.82 14.65
C GLY A 43 3.07 2.69 13.91
N ALA A 44 4.11 2.14 14.52
CA ALA A 44 4.92 1.07 13.96
C ALA A 44 4.25 -0.30 14.20
N GLY A 45 4.46 -1.22 13.26
CA GLY A 45 3.98 -2.59 13.35
C GLY A 45 2.61 -2.84 12.70
N SER A 46 2.59 -3.79 11.77
CA SER A 46 1.40 -4.10 10.95
C SER A 46 0.23 -4.67 11.74
N GLY A 47 0.48 -5.28 12.91
CA GLY A 47 -0.56 -5.88 13.75
C GLY A 47 -1.57 -4.85 14.29
N GLY A 48 -1.14 -3.61 14.57
CA GLY A 48 -2.04 -2.52 14.96
C GLY A 48 -3.03 -2.17 13.86
N TYR A 49 -2.54 -2.08 12.64
CA TYR A 49 -3.35 -1.83 11.45
C TYR A 49 -4.29 -2.98 11.13
N ASP A 50 -3.80 -4.22 11.19
CA ASP A 50 -4.63 -5.41 10.94
C ASP A 50 -5.79 -5.48 11.94
N ARG A 51 -5.53 -5.33 13.24
CA ARG A 51 -6.58 -5.33 14.28
C ARG A 51 -7.60 -4.20 14.08
N ALA A 52 -7.16 -3.00 13.74
CA ALA A 52 -8.06 -1.87 13.55
C ALA A 52 -9.08 -2.10 12.43
N PHE A 53 -8.69 -2.83 11.38
CA PHE A 53 -9.52 -3.12 10.22
C PHE A 53 -10.00 -4.58 10.11
N SER A 54 -9.75 -5.40 11.13
CA SER A 54 -10.23 -6.79 11.18
C SER A 54 -11.76 -6.88 11.24
N GLN A 55 -12.42 -5.87 11.82
CA GLN A 55 -13.87 -5.77 11.79
C GLN A 55 -14.31 -5.00 10.53
N PRO A 56 -15.13 -5.60 9.66
CA PRO A 56 -15.57 -4.96 8.43
C PRO A 56 -16.20 -3.59 8.65
N ALA A 57 -16.94 -3.41 9.73
CA ALA A 57 -17.58 -2.15 10.09
C ALA A 57 -16.58 -0.98 10.28
N SER A 58 -15.31 -1.26 10.63
CA SER A 58 -14.31 -0.20 10.80
C SER A 58 -14.01 0.51 9.47
N PHE A 59 -13.85 -0.23 8.39
CA PHE A 59 -13.62 0.36 7.07
C PHE A 59 -14.88 1.04 6.52
N ASP A 60 -16.07 0.44 6.71
CA ASP A 60 -17.34 1.05 6.32
C ASP A 60 -17.56 2.38 7.04
N SER A 61 -17.25 2.44 8.35
CA SER A 61 -17.37 3.67 9.15
C SER A 61 -16.40 4.75 8.69
N LEU A 62 -15.14 4.38 8.39
CA LEU A 62 -14.15 5.31 7.85
C LEU A 62 -14.61 5.90 6.51
N LEU A 63 -15.05 5.08 5.57
CA LEU A 63 -15.58 5.56 4.29
C LEU A 63 -16.77 6.48 4.47
N SER A 64 -17.73 6.08 5.32
CA SER A 64 -18.91 6.91 5.60
C SER A 64 -18.55 8.25 6.24
N GLN A 65 -17.52 8.28 7.09
CA GLN A 65 -17.04 9.54 7.68
C GLN A 65 -16.40 10.43 6.62
N ILE A 66 -15.55 9.88 5.76
CA ILE A 66 -14.92 10.63 4.65
C ILE A 66 -16.01 11.20 3.73
N GLU A 67 -16.99 10.39 3.34
CA GLU A 67 -18.08 10.80 2.46
C GLU A 67 -18.94 11.93 3.08
N ARG A 68 -19.18 11.88 4.38
CA ARG A 68 -19.88 12.97 5.11
C ARG A 68 -19.07 14.26 5.14
N GLU A 69 -17.78 14.18 5.46
CA GLU A 69 -16.89 15.34 5.51
C GLU A 69 -16.78 16.04 4.15
N VAL A 70 -16.70 15.26 3.08
CA VAL A 70 -16.60 15.79 1.70
C VAL A 70 -17.93 16.38 1.23
N SER A 71 -19.05 15.75 1.58
CA SER A 71 -20.36 16.20 1.13
C SER A 71 -20.82 17.47 1.84
N GLY A 72 -20.33 17.74 3.04
CA GLY A 72 -20.80 18.86 3.87
C GLY A 72 -22.33 18.82 4.05
N SER A 73 -23.00 19.97 3.85
CA SER A 73 -24.46 20.07 3.82
C SER A 73 -25.07 19.81 2.43
N ALA A 74 -24.24 19.50 1.43
CA ALA A 74 -24.66 19.20 0.07
C ALA A 74 -25.08 17.73 -0.08
N ARG A 75 -25.66 17.39 -1.23
CA ARG A 75 -26.15 16.04 -1.58
C ARG A 75 -25.06 14.99 -1.33
N ALA A 76 -25.40 13.92 -0.61
CA ALA A 76 -24.48 12.83 -0.29
C ALA A 76 -23.71 12.37 -1.54
N THR A 77 -22.39 12.51 -1.49
CA THR A 77 -21.49 12.07 -2.57
C THR A 77 -20.85 10.76 -2.13
N SER A 78 -21.02 9.68 -2.90
CA SER A 78 -20.30 8.45 -2.64
C SER A 78 -18.96 8.44 -3.43
N ALA A 79 -17.91 7.95 -2.80
CA ALA A 79 -16.63 7.74 -3.46
C ALA A 79 -16.81 6.72 -4.60
N ARG A 80 -16.57 7.13 -5.85
CA ARG A 80 -16.68 6.24 -7.03
C ARG A 80 -15.53 5.25 -7.10
N HIS A 81 -14.33 5.71 -6.78
CA HIS A 81 -13.11 4.94 -6.82
C HIS A 81 -12.41 5.00 -5.47
N VAL A 82 -12.03 3.86 -4.96
CA VAL A 82 -11.27 3.73 -3.72
C VAL A 82 -9.91 3.12 -4.04
N THR A 83 -8.86 3.86 -3.70
CA THR A 83 -7.48 3.39 -3.79
C THR A 83 -6.93 3.24 -2.37
N LEU A 84 -6.36 2.09 -2.05
CA LEU A 84 -5.64 1.88 -0.79
C LEU A 84 -4.14 2.03 -1.04
N VAL A 85 -3.48 2.80 -0.19
CA VAL A 85 -2.02 2.92 -0.17
C VAL A 85 -1.50 2.45 1.18
N GLY A 86 -0.64 1.45 1.16
CA GLY A 86 0.03 0.94 2.36
C GLY A 86 1.53 1.13 2.26
N PHE A 87 2.10 1.98 3.10
CA PHE A 87 3.54 2.08 3.28
C PHE A 87 3.95 1.25 4.49
N SER A 88 5.02 0.44 4.36
CA SER A 88 5.58 -0.32 5.46
C SER A 88 4.48 -1.09 6.24
N ALA A 89 4.35 -0.86 7.53
CA ALA A 89 3.34 -1.46 8.41
C ALA A 89 1.87 -1.27 7.93
N GLY A 90 1.59 -0.27 7.10
CA GLY A 90 0.26 0.00 6.54
C GLY A 90 -0.31 -1.15 5.70
N HIS A 91 0.53 -2.09 5.22
CA HIS A 91 0.06 -3.30 4.54
C HIS A 91 -0.90 -4.13 5.40
N GLY A 92 -0.79 -4.06 6.74
CA GLY A 92 -1.70 -4.74 7.65
C GLY A 92 -3.14 -4.30 7.51
N ALA A 93 -3.39 -2.98 7.38
CA ALA A 93 -4.73 -2.45 7.10
C ALA A 93 -5.24 -2.93 5.74
N VAL A 94 -4.41 -2.81 4.70
CA VAL A 94 -4.78 -3.23 3.33
C VAL A 94 -5.17 -4.70 3.32
N ARG A 95 -4.36 -5.56 3.94
CA ARG A 95 -4.65 -6.99 4.07
C ARG A 95 -5.98 -7.25 4.76
N ALA A 96 -6.23 -6.63 5.91
CA ALA A 96 -7.45 -6.82 6.67
C ALA A 96 -8.70 -6.39 5.89
N ILE A 97 -8.63 -5.25 5.22
CA ILE A 97 -9.72 -4.72 4.38
C ILE A 97 -10.02 -5.65 3.20
N LEU A 98 -8.98 -6.14 2.51
CA LEU A 98 -9.14 -7.02 1.33
C LEU A 98 -9.71 -8.40 1.66
N ARG A 99 -9.63 -8.86 2.90
CA ARG A 99 -10.24 -10.14 3.35
C ARG A 99 -11.77 -10.12 3.31
N THR A 100 -12.38 -8.94 3.29
CA THR A 100 -13.84 -8.78 3.23
C THR A 100 -14.29 -8.68 1.76
N PRO A 101 -15.10 -9.61 1.23
CA PRO A 101 -15.46 -9.64 -0.19
C PRO A 101 -16.09 -8.35 -0.72
N ARG A 102 -16.99 -7.71 0.04
CA ARG A 102 -17.60 -6.44 -0.37
C ARG A 102 -16.59 -5.29 -0.45
N HIS A 103 -15.61 -5.26 0.44
CA HIS A 103 -14.54 -4.26 0.38
C HIS A 103 -13.60 -4.54 -0.79
N PHE A 104 -13.22 -5.80 -1.00
CA PHE A 104 -12.46 -6.22 -2.17
C PHE A 104 -13.13 -5.77 -3.47
N ALA A 105 -14.44 -5.96 -3.61
CA ALA A 105 -15.19 -5.52 -4.78
C ALA A 105 -15.15 -4.00 -4.96
N ARG A 106 -15.25 -3.22 -3.87
CA ARG A 106 -15.29 -1.76 -3.88
C ARG A 106 -13.94 -1.11 -4.21
N ILE A 107 -12.82 -1.76 -3.88
CA ILE A 107 -11.47 -1.20 -4.08
C ILE A 107 -11.05 -1.43 -5.54
N GLN A 108 -10.71 -0.35 -6.26
CA GLN A 108 -10.23 -0.40 -7.65
C GLN A 108 -8.72 -0.54 -7.73
N ALA A 109 -8.00 0.05 -6.78
CA ALA A 109 -6.54 0.05 -6.81
C ALA A 109 -5.92 -0.16 -5.43
N VAL A 110 -4.76 -0.80 -5.41
CA VAL A 110 -3.91 -0.94 -4.24
C VAL A 110 -2.47 -0.58 -4.62
N ILE A 111 -1.80 0.17 -3.77
CA ILE A 111 -0.37 0.44 -3.85
C ILE A 111 0.25 -0.03 -2.53
N LEU A 112 1.19 -0.96 -2.58
CA LEU A 112 2.02 -1.33 -1.43
C LEU A 112 3.42 -0.79 -1.64
N ILE A 113 3.82 0.15 -0.79
CA ILE A 113 5.11 0.82 -0.86
C ILE A 113 6.02 0.20 0.20
N ASP A 114 6.96 -0.61 -0.24
CA ASP A 114 7.92 -1.34 0.59
C ASP A 114 7.29 -1.95 1.86
N GLY A 115 6.12 -2.54 1.68
CA GLY A 115 5.28 -3.06 2.76
C GLY A 115 4.46 -4.25 2.28
N MET A 116 4.98 -5.44 2.45
CA MET A 116 4.28 -6.72 2.28
C MET A 116 5.06 -7.74 3.10
N HIS A 117 4.90 -7.65 4.43
CA HIS A 117 5.60 -8.52 5.36
C HIS A 117 4.69 -9.60 5.93
N THR A 118 5.31 -10.71 6.33
CA THR A 118 4.69 -11.78 7.10
C THR A 118 5.72 -12.41 8.04
N SER A 119 5.32 -13.41 8.81
CA SER A 119 6.23 -14.15 9.71
C SER A 119 6.85 -15.35 9.00
N TYR A 120 7.97 -15.83 9.54
CA TYR A 120 8.46 -17.18 9.27
C TYR A 120 7.73 -18.20 10.14
N ILE A 121 7.75 -19.46 9.71
CA ILE A 121 7.29 -20.63 10.47
C ILE A 121 8.46 -21.63 10.54
N PRO A 122 9.03 -21.94 11.71
CA PRO A 122 8.78 -21.29 13.01
C PRO A 122 9.20 -19.80 13.02
N GLU A 123 8.62 -19.03 13.94
CA GLU A 123 8.90 -17.59 14.05
C GLU A 123 10.40 -17.32 14.23
N GLY A 124 10.93 -16.36 13.47
CA GLY A 124 12.33 -15.97 13.49
C GLY A 124 13.30 -16.96 12.80
N ILE A 125 12.82 -18.08 12.27
CA ILE A 125 13.65 -19.03 11.51
C ILE A 125 13.58 -18.68 10.03
N VAL A 126 14.65 -18.08 9.53
CA VAL A 126 14.77 -17.67 8.12
C VAL A 126 14.83 -18.88 7.16
N LEU A 127 14.55 -18.66 5.88
CA LEU A 127 14.50 -19.73 4.87
C LEU A 127 15.79 -20.56 4.82
N ASP A 128 16.96 -19.92 4.87
CA ASP A 128 18.26 -20.59 4.83
C ASP A 128 18.54 -21.50 6.04
N ARG A 129 17.77 -21.32 7.11
CA ARG A 129 17.83 -22.15 8.32
C ARG A 129 16.67 -23.14 8.41
N GLY A 130 15.95 -23.37 7.31
CA GLY A 130 14.86 -24.34 7.22
C GLY A 130 13.49 -23.78 7.61
N GLY A 131 13.35 -22.48 7.83
CA GLY A 131 12.06 -21.83 8.02
C GLY A 131 11.23 -21.80 6.71
N THR A 132 9.95 -21.53 6.86
CA THR A 132 9.03 -21.33 5.74
C THR A 132 8.28 -20.02 5.90
N ILE A 133 7.69 -19.51 4.83
CA ILE A 133 6.89 -18.27 4.84
C ILE A 133 5.47 -18.59 5.33
N ASP A 134 4.97 -17.84 6.32
CA ASP A 134 3.53 -17.85 6.64
C ASP A 134 2.75 -17.18 5.51
N THR A 135 2.25 -17.98 4.61
CA THR A 135 1.54 -17.51 3.42
C THR A 135 0.12 -17.04 3.72
N THR A 136 -0.45 -17.35 4.89
CA THR A 136 -1.83 -16.97 5.25
C THR A 136 -2.03 -15.46 5.21
N ASN A 137 -0.99 -14.71 5.54
CA ASN A 137 -0.98 -13.25 5.52
C ASN A 137 -0.81 -12.66 4.11
N LEU A 138 -0.45 -13.46 3.12
CA LEU A 138 -0.18 -12.99 1.75
C LEU A 138 -1.31 -13.34 0.77
N VAL A 139 -2.20 -14.28 1.13
CA VAL A 139 -3.27 -14.78 0.24
C VAL A 139 -4.18 -13.67 -0.28
N ALA A 140 -4.54 -12.69 0.55
CA ALA A 140 -5.39 -11.56 0.14
C ALA A 140 -4.73 -10.74 -1.00
N PHE A 141 -3.42 -10.52 -0.92
CA PHE A 141 -2.66 -9.84 -1.96
C PHE A 141 -2.57 -10.67 -3.24
N ALA A 142 -2.40 -12.00 -3.13
CA ALA A 142 -2.41 -12.89 -4.30
C ALA A 142 -3.76 -12.88 -5.02
N HIS A 143 -4.87 -12.84 -4.28
CA HIS A 143 -6.20 -12.69 -4.88
C HIS A 143 -6.34 -11.36 -5.61
N PHE A 144 -5.86 -10.26 -5.02
CA PHE A 144 -5.93 -8.94 -5.63
C PHE A 144 -5.02 -8.85 -6.86
N ALA A 145 -3.82 -9.46 -6.82
CA ALA A 145 -2.91 -9.57 -7.95
C ALA A 145 -3.55 -10.31 -9.13
N ARG A 146 -4.24 -11.43 -8.88
CA ARG A 146 -4.95 -12.16 -9.95
C ARG A 146 -6.04 -11.31 -10.60
N ALA A 147 -6.80 -10.53 -9.83
CA ALA A 147 -7.79 -9.60 -10.38
C ALA A 147 -7.12 -8.49 -11.22
N ALA A 148 -5.99 -7.97 -10.78
CA ALA A 148 -5.21 -6.99 -11.53
C ALA A 148 -4.64 -7.60 -12.83
N ILE A 149 -4.14 -8.83 -12.80
CA ILE A 149 -3.65 -9.55 -13.99
C ILE A 149 -4.78 -9.78 -15.01
N ARG A 150 -6.02 -9.96 -14.57
CA ARG A 150 -7.18 -10.01 -15.48
C ARG A 150 -7.58 -8.63 -16.02
N GLY A 151 -7.02 -7.54 -15.48
CA GLY A 151 -7.34 -6.16 -15.87
C GLY A 151 -8.55 -5.57 -15.13
N GLU A 152 -9.05 -6.24 -14.11
CA GLU A 152 -10.22 -5.81 -13.31
C GLU A 152 -9.84 -4.77 -12.25
N LYS A 153 -8.59 -4.76 -11.81
CA LYS A 153 -8.04 -3.94 -10.73
C LYS A 153 -6.67 -3.39 -11.13
N ARG A 154 -6.16 -2.45 -10.31
CA ARG A 154 -4.77 -2.00 -10.39
C ARG A 154 -4.05 -2.36 -9.10
N PHE A 155 -2.89 -2.99 -9.23
CA PHE A 155 -2.08 -3.38 -8.08
C PHE A 155 -0.60 -3.09 -8.34
N VAL A 156 -0.06 -2.14 -7.60
CA VAL A 156 1.35 -1.78 -7.65
C VAL A 156 2.00 -2.18 -6.34
N VAL A 157 3.10 -2.90 -6.42
CA VAL A 157 3.91 -3.30 -5.26
C VAL A 157 5.33 -2.85 -5.50
N THR A 158 5.90 -2.09 -4.58
CA THR A 158 7.33 -1.83 -4.55
C THR A 158 7.99 -2.57 -3.39
N HIS A 159 9.25 -2.92 -3.54
CA HIS A 159 10.08 -3.47 -2.47
C HIS A 159 11.52 -3.02 -2.61
N SER A 160 12.20 -2.90 -1.48
CA SER A 160 13.65 -2.76 -1.37
C SER A 160 14.32 -4.12 -1.10
N GLU A 161 15.64 -4.12 -0.96
CA GLU A 161 16.43 -5.32 -0.61
C GLU A 161 16.67 -5.45 0.91
N ILE A 162 15.92 -4.71 1.73
CA ILE A 162 16.03 -4.77 3.19
C ILE A 162 15.67 -6.17 3.67
N PHE A 163 16.62 -6.79 4.38
CA PHE A 163 16.45 -8.10 4.99
C PHE A 163 16.40 -7.97 6.53
N PRO A 164 15.21 -8.04 7.15
CA PRO A 164 15.06 -7.85 8.59
C PRO A 164 15.63 -8.97 9.43
N GLY A 165 15.69 -10.20 8.90
CA GLY A 165 16.20 -11.38 9.59
C GLY A 165 15.29 -11.96 10.69
N THR A 166 14.30 -11.23 11.14
CA THR A 166 13.34 -11.64 12.18
C THR A 166 11.94 -11.94 11.65
N PHE A 167 11.60 -11.39 10.48
CA PHE A 167 10.38 -11.62 9.75
C PHE A 167 10.66 -11.60 8.24
N VAL A 168 9.73 -12.10 7.45
CA VAL A 168 9.87 -12.23 6.00
C VAL A 168 10.03 -10.86 5.35
N SER A 169 11.09 -10.68 4.57
CA SER A 169 11.37 -9.45 3.84
C SER A 169 10.32 -9.16 2.76
N THR A 170 10.26 -7.92 2.30
CA THR A 170 9.40 -7.55 1.17
C THR A 170 9.82 -8.25 -0.12
N THR A 171 11.12 -8.52 -0.31
CA THR A 171 11.64 -9.29 -1.45
C THR A 171 11.15 -10.74 -1.44
N GLU A 172 11.27 -11.45 -0.30
CA GLU A 172 10.80 -12.84 -0.17
C GLU A 172 9.28 -12.95 -0.37
N SER A 173 8.53 -12.00 0.19
CA SER A 173 7.07 -11.91 0.00
C SER A 173 6.71 -11.64 -1.46
N ALA A 174 7.46 -10.76 -2.14
CA ALA A 174 7.28 -10.46 -3.56
C ALA A 174 7.56 -11.68 -4.43
N ASP A 175 8.61 -12.44 -4.14
CA ASP A 175 8.93 -13.67 -4.85
C ASP A 175 7.87 -14.75 -4.64
N TRP A 176 7.35 -14.86 -3.42
CA TRP A 176 6.20 -15.75 -3.17
C TRP A 176 4.96 -15.31 -3.97
N LEU A 177 4.66 -14.00 -3.99
CA LEU A 177 3.54 -13.46 -4.73
C LEU A 177 3.65 -13.78 -6.22
N LEU A 178 4.81 -13.53 -6.84
CA LEU A 178 5.05 -13.81 -8.26
C LEU A 178 4.85 -15.31 -8.57
N ARG A 179 5.44 -16.20 -7.76
CA ARG A 179 5.22 -17.65 -7.90
C ARG A 179 3.74 -18.02 -7.80
N SER A 180 3.01 -17.43 -6.83
CA SER A 180 1.60 -17.75 -6.60
C SER A 180 0.68 -17.33 -7.75
N VAL A 181 1.09 -16.37 -8.58
CA VAL A 181 0.32 -15.87 -9.73
C VAL A 181 0.92 -16.28 -11.08
N GLY A 182 1.97 -17.10 -11.09
CA GLY A 182 2.61 -17.62 -12.31
C GLY A 182 3.42 -16.60 -13.09
N LEU A 183 3.90 -15.53 -12.45
CA LEU A 183 4.76 -14.52 -13.07
C LEU A 183 6.23 -14.71 -12.67
N LYS A 184 7.10 -14.18 -13.50
CA LYS A 184 8.53 -14.14 -13.26
C LYS A 184 9.04 -12.69 -13.23
N ARG A 185 10.04 -12.47 -12.41
CA ARG A 185 10.77 -11.20 -12.32
C ARG A 185 11.69 -11.06 -13.52
N SER A 186 11.68 -9.92 -14.16
CA SER A 186 12.65 -9.53 -15.20
C SER A 186 13.66 -8.56 -14.60
N PRO A 187 14.97 -8.73 -14.84
CA PRO A 187 15.98 -7.78 -14.42
C PRO A 187 15.85 -6.49 -15.24
N VAL A 188 16.00 -5.36 -14.59
CA VAL A 188 16.13 -4.05 -15.22
C VAL A 188 17.20 -3.25 -14.49
N LEU A 189 17.74 -2.25 -15.14
CA LEU A 189 18.64 -1.29 -14.51
C LEU A 189 18.29 0.09 -15.03
N ARG A 190 17.53 0.84 -14.24
CA ARG A 190 17.11 2.19 -14.58
C ARG A 190 16.84 3.03 -13.34
N TRP A 191 16.86 4.34 -13.52
CA TRP A 191 16.43 5.25 -12.47
C TRP A 191 14.91 5.18 -12.30
N GLY A 192 14.48 4.96 -11.08
CA GLY A 192 13.09 5.03 -10.64
C GLY A 192 12.73 6.40 -10.07
N PRO A 193 11.56 6.50 -9.43
CA PRO A 193 11.14 7.73 -8.75
C PRO A 193 12.19 8.22 -7.76
N ARG A 194 12.36 9.54 -7.67
CA ARG A 194 13.20 10.21 -6.67
C ARG A 194 14.69 9.78 -6.67
N GLY A 195 15.18 9.27 -7.80
CA GLY A 195 16.56 8.82 -7.92
C GLY A 195 16.82 7.44 -7.32
N THR A 196 15.80 6.67 -6.97
CA THR A 196 15.94 5.26 -6.62
C THR A 196 16.40 4.44 -7.83
N GLN A 197 17.20 3.41 -7.61
CA GLN A 197 17.64 2.53 -8.68
C GLN A 197 16.73 1.30 -8.76
N GLN A 198 15.98 1.16 -9.85
CA GLN A 198 15.16 -0.01 -10.08
C GLN A 198 16.01 -1.16 -10.65
N LEU A 199 15.92 -2.33 -10.02
CA LEU A 199 16.70 -3.53 -10.35
C LEU A 199 15.88 -4.63 -11.02
N SER A 200 14.56 -4.64 -10.79
CA SER A 200 13.69 -5.67 -11.33
C SER A 200 12.25 -5.20 -11.49
N GLU A 201 11.51 -5.92 -12.34
CA GLU A 201 10.08 -5.73 -12.47
C GLU A 201 9.36 -7.01 -12.88
N ALA A 202 8.05 -7.06 -12.60
CA ALA A 202 7.11 -7.99 -13.20
C ALA A 202 5.82 -7.22 -13.50
N ARG A 203 5.32 -7.33 -14.72
CA ARG A 203 4.14 -6.58 -15.19
C ARG A 203 3.16 -7.49 -15.92
N ALA A 204 1.88 -7.35 -15.64
CA ALA A 204 0.81 -8.01 -16.37
C ALA A 204 -0.49 -7.21 -16.25
N ARG A 205 -0.90 -6.53 -17.32
CA ARG A 205 -2.08 -5.64 -17.35
C ARG A 205 -2.07 -4.64 -16.20
N GLY A 206 -3.00 -4.79 -15.22
CA GLY A 206 -3.11 -3.91 -14.05
C GLY A 206 -2.18 -4.25 -12.89
N PHE A 207 -1.36 -5.28 -13.00
CA PHE A 207 -0.40 -5.69 -11.97
C PHE A 207 1.02 -5.22 -12.29
N GLU A 208 1.68 -4.59 -11.33
CA GLU A 208 3.07 -4.19 -11.40
C GLU A 208 3.78 -4.48 -10.07
N LEU A 209 4.92 -5.15 -10.14
CA LEU A 209 5.81 -5.36 -9.02
C LEU A 209 7.19 -4.85 -9.39
N LEU A 210 7.74 -3.95 -8.58
CA LEU A 210 8.94 -3.17 -8.86
C LEU A 210 9.92 -3.34 -7.71
N GLY A 211 11.11 -3.89 -8.00
CA GLY A 211 12.19 -4.05 -7.02
C GLY A 211 13.24 -2.96 -7.18
N PHE A 212 13.60 -2.34 -6.07
CA PHE A 212 14.57 -1.25 -6.01
C PHE A 212 15.78 -1.63 -5.17
N ALA A 213 16.95 -1.12 -5.54
CA ALA A 213 18.14 -1.17 -4.71
C ALA A 213 17.88 -0.45 -3.38
N GLY A 214 18.59 -0.89 -2.37
CA GLY A 214 18.57 -0.28 -1.05
C GLY A 214 18.33 -1.30 0.06
N ASN A 215 19.15 -1.22 1.11
CA ASN A 215 19.13 -2.18 2.22
C ASN A 215 19.15 -1.48 3.59
N SER A 216 18.85 -0.20 3.64
CA SER A 216 18.91 0.64 4.84
C SER A 216 17.58 1.35 5.13
N ALA A 217 17.46 1.89 6.35
CA ALA A 217 16.27 2.65 6.73
C ALA A 217 16.04 3.91 5.88
N PRO A 218 17.06 4.69 5.47
CA PRO A 218 16.89 5.75 4.48
C PRO A 218 16.28 5.27 3.16
N ASP A 219 16.75 4.15 2.61
CA ASP A 219 16.20 3.59 1.36
C ASP A 219 14.71 3.24 1.49
N HIS A 220 14.29 2.74 2.66
CA HIS A 220 12.89 2.49 2.97
C HIS A 220 12.04 3.78 2.93
N ILE A 221 12.60 4.87 3.44
CA ILE A 221 11.93 6.18 3.44
C ILE A 221 11.88 6.77 2.03
N ASP A 222 12.92 6.55 1.21
CA ASP A 222 12.93 7.01 -0.18
C ASP A 222 11.80 6.36 -1.00
N GLN A 223 11.45 5.10 -0.70
CA GLN A 223 10.26 4.47 -1.27
C GLN A 223 8.96 5.22 -0.93
N LEU A 224 8.83 5.74 0.30
CA LEU A 224 7.66 6.54 0.66
C LEU A 224 7.63 7.86 -0.12
N HIS A 225 8.77 8.49 -0.33
CA HIS A 225 8.87 9.72 -1.11
C HIS A 225 8.52 9.54 -2.60
N ALA A 226 8.54 8.31 -3.11
CA ALA A 226 8.08 7.96 -4.45
C ALA A 226 6.54 7.88 -4.59
N MET A 227 5.80 8.09 -3.51
CA MET A 227 4.32 8.00 -3.51
C MET A 227 3.65 8.86 -4.58
N PRO A 228 4.04 10.12 -4.86
CA PRO A 228 3.40 10.94 -5.89
C PRO A 228 3.44 10.28 -7.27
N GLU A 229 4.59 9.76 -7.67
CA GLU A 229 4.79 9.10 -8.95
C GLU A 229 3.99 7.80 -9.04
N LEU A 230 3.97 7.01 -7.97
CA LEU A 230 3.20 5.75 -7.89
C LEU A 230 1.70 6.02 -7.94
N LEU A 231 1.21 7.05 -7.26
CA LEU A 231 -0.19 7.48 -7.35
C LEU A 231 -0.54 7.94 -8.77
N ALA A 232 0.34 8.71 -9.42
CA ALA A 232 0.13 9.15 -10.78
C ALA A 232 -0.02 7.97 -11.75
N TRP A 233 0.74 6.87 -11.57
CA TRP A 233 0.61 5.68 -12.40
C TRP A 233 -0.72 4.96 -12.23
N VAL A 234 -1.28 5.01 -11.03
CA VAL A 234 -2.52 4.30 -10.69
C VAL A 234 -3.76 5.13 -11.01
N LEU A 235 -3.70 6.44 -10.80
CA LEU A 235 -4.86 7.34 -10.90
C LEU A 235 -5.01 7.96 -12.30
N LYS A 236 -3.92 8.09 -13.06
CA LYS A 236 -4.00 8.52 -14.46
C LYS A 236 -4.40 7.33 -15.34
N PRO A 237 -5.39 7.50 -16.22
CA PRO A 237 -5.84 6.47 -17.14
C PRO A 237 -4.78 6.10 -18.19
#